data_3638b59880741882b7a75ab030c866e1
#
_entry.id   3638b59880741882b7a75ab030c866e1
#
_cell.length_a   1.000
_cell.length_b   1.000
_cell.length_c   1.000
_cell.angle_alpha   90.00
_cell.angle_beta   90.00
_cell.angle_gamma   90.00
#
_symmetry.space_group_name_H-M   'P 1'
#
loop_
_entity.id
_entity.type
_entity.pdbx_description
1 polymer ?
#
loop_
_entity_poly.entity_id
_entity_poly.type
_entity_poly.pdbx_seq_one_letter_code
_entity_poly.pdbx_strand_id
1 'polypeptide(L)'
;QKKPKLIEPNLHALGLGRKYAQENLSSDFGLQLKLMKQKSKKIMIQGNEASGLGCIFAGATVASWYPITPSTSLAEAFEKYLHMFRSDSKGNIKGAVVQAEDELSAIGMAIGANWNGARAFTATSGPGVSLMSEFLGLAYFAEIPLVLFNIQRGGPSTGMPTRTQQSDILSSAYASHGDTKQILLFPSDPKECFEMSV
;
A
#
# COMPACT_ATOMS: atom_id res chain seq x y z
N GLN A 1 20.22 -6.54 -5.17
CA GLN A 1 20.81 -5.28 -4.68
C GLN A 1 21.14 -4.40 -5.87
N LYS A 2 20.46 -3.25 -6.01
CA LYS A 2 20.57 -2.37 -7.20
C LYS A 2 21.92 -1.61 -7.31
N LYS A 3 22.72 -1.53 -6.24
CA LYS A 3 24.01 -0.78 -6.24
C LYS A 3 25.05 -1.41 -5.29
N PRO A 4 25.76 -2.47 -5.69
CA PRO A 4 26.75 -3.15 -4.84
C PRO A 4 27.86 -2.22 -4.33
N LYS A 5 28.27 -1.23 -5.13
CA LYS A 5 29.32 -0.25 -4.79
C LYS A 5 29.01 0.61 -3.56
N LEU A 6 27.73 0.69 -3.13
CA LEU A 6 27.32 1.47 -1.96
C LEU A 6 27.25 0.65 -0.66
N ILE A 7 27.42 -0.67 -0.72
CA ILE A 7 27.31 -1.53 0.46
C ILE A 7 28.44 -1.22 1.44
N GLU A 8 29.66 -1.23 0.96
CA GLU A 8 30.84 -1.08 1.81
C GLU A 8 30.93 0.30 2.49
N PRO A 9 30.72 1.44 1.79
CA PRO A 9 30.61 2.74 2.45
C PRO A 9 29.51 2.84 3.50
N ASN A 10 28.34 2.22 3.24
CA ASN A 10 27.23 2.23 4.20
C ASN A 10 27.55 1.39 5.44
N LEU A 11 28.15 0.21 5.27
CA LEU A 11 28.59 -0.63 6.39
C LEU A 11 29.69 0.06 7.20
N HIS A 12 30.61 0.76 6.54
CA HIS A 12 31.62 1.54 7.19
C HIS A 12 31.01 2.68 8.03
N ALA A 13 30.11 3.47 7.46
CA ALA A 13 29.41 4.54 8.16
C ALA A 13 28.62 4.01 9.37
N LEU A 14 27.94 2.86 9.22
CA LEU A 14 27.24 2.20 10.32
C LEU A 14 28.22 1.78 11.44
N GLY A 15 29.38 1.24 11.06
CA GLY A 15 30.47 0.87 11.99
C GLY A 15 31.00 2.05 12.77
N LEU A 16 31.22 3.17 12.09
CA LEU A 16 31.66 4.43 12.74
C LEU A 16 30.64 4.95 13.73
N GLY A 17 29.36 4.98 13.35
CA GLY A 17 28.25 5.42 14.22
C GLY A 17 28.15 4.52 15.46
N ARG A 18 28.24 3.19 15.28
CA ARG A 18 28.25 2.25 16.39
C ARG A 18 29.41 2.46 17.35
N LYS A 19 30.63 2.62 16.82
CA LYS A 19 31.81 2.88 17.61
C LYS A 19 31.67 4.18 18.40
N TYR A 20 31.26 5.26 17.76
CA TYR A 20 31.01 6.53 18.43
C TYR A 20 30.01 6.39 19.58
N ALA A 21 28.90 5.69 19.35
CA ALA A 21 27.89 5.47 20.38
C ALA A 21 28.45 4.69 21.57
N GLN A 22 29.24 3.65 21.31
CA GLN A 22 29.87 2.85 22.38
C GLN A 22 30.89 3.64 23.22
N GLU A 23 31.59 4.58 22.61
CA GLU A 23 32.67 5.35 23.26
C GLU A 23 32.14 6.62 23.95
N ASN A 24 31.03 7.20 23.48
CA ASN A 24 30.60 8.53 23.88
C ASN A 24 29.19 8.60 24.49
N LEU A 25 28.36 7.55 24.35
CA LEU A 25 26.98 7.56 24.87
C LEU A 25 26.84 6.55 25.99
N SER A 26 26.18 6.96 27.07
CA SER A 26 25.85 6.01 28.15
C SER A 26 24.71 5.08 27.72
N SER A 27 24.82 3.79 28.04
CA SER A 27 23.81 2.78 27.75
C SER A 27 22.87 2.52 28.93
N ASP A 28 22.75 3.45 29.84
CA ASP A 28 22.16 3.25 31.17
C ASP A 28 20.62 3.35 31.20
N PHE A 29 19.99 2.88 30.13
CA PHE A 29 18.51 2.86 30.05
C PHE A 29 17.85 1.64 30.72
N GLY A 30 18.65 0.71 31.27
CA GLY A 30 18.13 -0.53 31.87
C GLY A 30 17.41 -1.48 30.88
N LEU A 31 17.33 -1.12 29.61
CA LEU A 31 16.68 -1.88 28.55
C LEU A 31 17.71 -2.52 27.61
N GLN A 32 17.55 -3.81 27.37
CA GLN A 32 18.42 -4.55 26.45
C GLN A 32 17.57 -5.36 25.46
N LEU A 33 17.92 -5.27 24.19
CA LEU A 33 17.40 -6.18 23.15
C LEU A 33 18.19 -7.49 23.23
N LYS A 34 17.51 -8.58 23.58
CA LYS A 34 18.10 -9.91 23.61
C LYS A 34 17.74 -10.68 22.35
N LEU A 35 18.73 -11.35 21.77
CA LEU A 35 18.48 -12.23 20.63
C LEU A 35 17.53 -13.36 21.03
N MET A 36 16.42 -13.52 20.32
CA MET A 36 15.51 -14.61 20.56
C MET A 36 16.13 -15.93 20.10
N LYS A 37 16.15 -16.94 20.97
CA LYS A 37 16.67 -18.27 20.66
C LYS A 37 15.76 -19.04 19.69
N GLN A 38 14.49 -18.70 19.62
CA GLN A 38 13.51 -19.41 18.82
C GLN A 38 13.47 -18.83 17.40
N LYS A 39 13.80 -19.66 16.40
CA LYS A 39 13.61 -19.32 14.99
C LYS A 39 12.11 -19.32 14.69
N SER A 40 11.56 -18.16 14.50
CA SER A 40 10.17 -17.97 14.06
C SER A 40 10.10 -18.20 12.54
N LYS A 41 9.03 -18.89 12.08
CA LYS A 41 8.70 -18.99 10.64
C LYS A 41 7.99 -17.71 10.13
N LYS A 42 8.16 -16.60 10.82
CA LYS A 42 7.56 -15.31 10.45
C LYS A 42 8.48 -14.55 9.53
N ILE A 43 7.89 -13.78 8.63
CA ILE A 43 8.59 -12.79 7.80
C ILE A 43 8.33 -11.40 8.35
N MET A 44 9.23 -10.47 8.10
CA MET A 44 8.99 -9.06 8.35
C MET A 44 8.51 -8.41 7.05
N ILE A 45 7.31 -7.86 7.06
CA ILE A 45 6.66 -7.26 5.89
C ILE A 45 5.89 -6.00 6.34
N GLN A 46 5.84 -5.00 5.49
CA GLN A 46 5.04 -3.80 5.73
C GLN A 46 3.58 -4.02 5.33
N GLY A 47 2.63 -3.29 5.93
CA GLY A 47 1.21 -3.41 5.63
C GLY A 47 0.88 -3.23 4.14
N ASN A 48 1.41 -2.18 3.50
CA ASN A 48 1.22 -1.95 2.07
C ASN A 48 1.75 -3.11 1.21
N GLU A 49 2.91 -3.66 1.56
CA GLU A 49 3.48 -4.81 0.86
C GLU A 49 2.62 -6.06 1.07
N ALA A 50 2.10 -6.26 2.27
CA ALA A 50 1.20 -7.36 2.62
C ALA A 50 -0.14 -7.25 1.86
N SER A 51 -0.72 -6.05 1.76
CA SER A 51 -1.93 -5.81 0.96
C SER A 51 -1.71 -6.07 -0.53
N GLY A 52 -0.59 -5.58 -1.10
CA GLY A 52 -0.24 -5.86 -2.50
C GLY A 52 -0.11 -7.37 -2.77
N LEU A 53 0.48 -8.13 -1.83
CA LEU A 53 0.54 -9.59 -1.91
C LEU A 53 -0.86 -10.22 -1.78
N GLY A 54 -1.69 -9.74 -0.85
CA GLY A 54 -3.08 -10.19 -0.67
C GLY A 54 -3.89 -10.04 -1.94
N CYS A 55 -3.80 -8.91 -2.64
CA CYS A 55 -4.46 -8.68 -3.92
C CYS A 55 -4.08 -9.74 -4.97
N ILE A 56 -2.82 -10.21 -5.01
CA ILE A 56 -2.40 -11.30 -5.90
C ILE A 56 -3.13 -12.60 -5.54
N PHE A 57 -3.22 -12.93 -4.24
CA PHE A 57 -3.91 -14.14 -3.78
C PHE A 57 -5.42 -14.05 -3.96
N ALA A 58 -6.01 -12.85 -3.84
CA ALA A 58 -7.39 -12.56 -4.20
C ALA A 58 -7.70 -12.76 -5.69
N GLY A 59 -6.68 -12.90 -6.53
CA GLY A 59 -6.86 -13.03 -7.98
C GLY A 59 -7.00 -11.69 -8.70
N ALA A 60 -6.60 -10.58 -8.09
CA ALA A 60 -6.55 -9.30 -8.77
C ALA A 60 -5.62 -9.36 -9.99
N THR A 61 -6.08 -8.79 -11.10
CA THR A 61 -5.35 -8.75 -12.37
C THR A 61 -5.02 -7.35 -12.83
N VAL A 62 -5.69 -6.34 -12.28
CA VAL A 62 -5.47 -4.94 -12.65
C VAL A 62 -5.32 -4.08 -11.40
N ALA A 63 -4.25 -3.28 -11.38
CA ALA A 63 -4.10 -2.15 -10.48
C ALA A 63 -3.99 -0.87 -11.30
N SER A 64 -4.90 0.07 -11.06
CA SER A 64 -4.82 1.40 -11.67
C SER A 64 -4.63 2.41 -10.55
N TRP A 65 -3.60 3.25 -10.63
CA TRP A 65 -3.21 4.12 -9.53
C TRP A 65 -2.55 5.41 -10.00
N TYR A 66 -2.52 6.39 -9.12
CA TYR A 66 -1.77 7.63 -9.30
C TYR A 66 -0.81 7.82 -8.12
N PRO A 67 0.46 8.23 -8.34
CA PRO A 67 1.46 8.34 -7.29
C PRO A 67 1.08 9.34 -6.19
N ILE A 68 0.90 8.84 -4.99
CA ILE A 68 0.67 9.66 -3.80
C ILE A 68 1.26 8.97 -2.56
N THR A 69 2.05 9.70 -1.77
CA THR A 69 2.59 9.19 -0.51
C THR A 69 1.47 9.09 0.54
N PRO A 70 1.34 7.95 1.26
CA PRO A 70 2.22 6.77 1.27
C PRO A 70 1.70 5.56 0.46
N SER A 71 0.74 5.71 -0.44
CA SER A 71 0.06 4.60 -1.13
C SER A 71 0.91 3.97 -2.25
N THR A 72 1.88 4.69 -2.81
CA THR A 72 2.71 4.24 -3.93
C THR A 72 3.33 2.86 -3.69
N SER A 73 3.80 2.59 -2.48
CA SER A 73 4.44 1.30 -2.13
C SER A 73 3.49 0.10 -2.21
N LEU A 74 2.17 0.28 -2.13
CA LEU A 74 1.20 -0.79 -2.33
C LEU A 74 1.14 -1.20 -3.81
N ALA A 75 1.05 -0.23 -4.72
CA ALA A 75 1.02 -0.47 -6.15
C ALA A 75 2.34 -1.10 -6.64
N GLU A 76 3.48 -0.60 -6.16
CA GLU A 76 4.81 -1.17 -6.45
C GLU A 76 4.94 -2.61 -5.93
N ALA A 77 4.40 -2.89 -4.74
CA ALA A 77 4.40 -4.25 -4.19
C ALA A 77 3.52 -5.19 -5.02
N PHE A 78 2.33 -4.74 -5.43
CA PHE A 78 1.47 -5.53 -6.32
C PHE A 78 2.18 -5.83 -7.64
N GLU A 79 2.81 -4.84 -8.28
CA GLU A 79 3.58 -5.03 -9.51
C GLU A 79 4.69 -6.06 -9.34
N LYS A 80 5.50 -5.93 -8.28
CA LYS A 80 6.56 -6.89 -7.92
C LYS A 80 6.03 -8.32 -7.83
N TYR A 81 4.91 -8.51 -7.12
CA TYR A 81 4.33 -9.83 -6.92
C TYR A 81 3.57 -10.34 -8.15
N LEU A 82 2.98 -9.46 -8.95
CA LEU A 82 2.39 -9.82 -10.24
C LEU A 82 3.44 -10.44 -11.16
N HIS A 83 4.60 -9.80 -11.27
CA HIS A 83 5.74 -10.35 -12.02
C HIS A 83 6.22 -11.68 -11.45
N MET A 84 6.27 -11.83 -10.13
CA MET A 84 6.78 -13.03 -9.47
C MET A 84 5.84 -14.23 -9.62
N PHE A 85 4.53 -14.04 -9.51
CA PHE A 85 3.56 -15.12 -9.39
C PHE A 85 2.64 -15.29 -10.61
N ARG A 86 2.60 -14.33 -11.52
CA ARG A 86 1.67 -14.30 -12.66
C ARG A 86 2.35 -14.17 -14.02
N SER A 87 3.67 -14.42 -14.08
CA SER A 87 4.38 -14.54 -15.35
C SER A 87 4.32 -15.98 -15.86
N ASP A 88 4.12 -16.13 -17.17
CA ASP A 88 4.23 -17.42 -17.83
C ASP A 88 5.71 -17.78 -18.12
N SER A 89 5.94 -18.97 -18.65
CA SER A 89 7.29 -19.46 -19.01
C SER A 89 7.98 -18.63 -20.11
N LYS A 90 7.23 -17.78 -20.82
CA LYS A 90 7.73 -16.86 -21.85
C LYS A 90 7.95 -15.45 -21.31
N GLY A 91 7.64 -15.22 -20.02
CA GLY A 91 7.76 -13.91 -19.39
C GLY A 91 6.56 -12.98 -19.62
N ASN A 92 5.47 -13.46 -20.25
CA ASN A 92 4.26 -12.65 -20.36
C ASN A 92 3.54 -12.61 -19.02
N ILE A 93 3.07 -11.42 -18.64
CA ILE A 93 2.41 -11.17 -17.37
C ILE A 93 0.90 -11.26 -17.57
N LYS A 94 0.23 -12.02 -16.70
CA LYS A 94 -1.23 -12.11 -16.68
C LYS A 94 -1.83 -11.06 -15.74
N GLY A 95 -1.80 -9.82 -16.17
CA GLY A 95 -2.33 -8.67 -15.45
C GLY A 95 -1.71 -7.37 -15.94
N ALA A 96 -2.18 -6.26 -15.38
CA ALA A 96 -1.71 -4.92 -15.74
C ALA A 96 -1.58 -4.03 -14.49
N VAL A 97 -0.53 -3.23 -14.47
CA VAL A 97 -0.36 -2.13 -13.51
C VAL A 97 -0.29 -0.85 -14.32
N VAL A 98 -1.25 0.03 -14.12
CA VAL A 98 -1.41 1.25 -14.92
C VAL A 98 -1.25 2.46 -14.01
N GLN A 99 -0.20 3.24 -14.25
CA GLN A 99 -0.11 4.57 -13.68
C GLN A 99 -0.97 5.52 -14.50
N ALA A 100 -2.01 6.06 -13.88
CA ALA A 100 -2.93 6.98 -14.49
C ALA A 100 -2.39 8.42 -14.49
N GLU A 101 -3.07 9.32 -15.19
CA GLU A 101 -2.73 10.75 -15.27
C GLU A 101 -3.11 11.50 -13.98
N ASP A 102 -4.16 11.04 -13.30
CA ASP A 102 -4.67 11.57 -12.03
C ASP A 102 -5.49 10.51 -11.27
N GLU A 103 -6.00 10.89 -10.11
CA GLU A 103 -6.83 10.02 -9.27
C GLU A 103 -8.17 9.68 -9.92
N LEU A 104 -8.79 10.60 -10.67
CA LEU A 104 -10.06 10.34 -11.35
C LEU A 104 -9.86 9.27 -12.44
N SER A 105 -8.82 9.42 -13.23
CA SER A 105 -8.47 8.43 -14.25
C SER A 105 -8.15 7.07 -13.62
N ALA A 106 -7.44 7.06 -12.49
CA ALA A 106 -7.07 5.83 -11.79
C ALA A 106 -8.31 5.04 -11.36
N ILE A 107 -9.25 5.67 -10.66
CA ILE A 107 -10.47 4.99 -10.22
C ILE A 107 -11.39 4.63 -11.39
N GLY A 108 -11.49 5.52 -12.40
CA GLY A 108 -12.28 5.25 -13.62
C GLY A 108 -11.80 4.02 -14.37
N MET A 109 -10.48 3.84 -14.51
CA MET A 109 -9.88 2.64 -15.13
C MET A 109 -10.16 1.39 -14.30
N ALA A 110 -10.07 1.46 -12.95
CA ALA A 110 -10.39 0.33 -12.08
C ALA A 110 -11.87 -0.08 -12.22
N ILE A 111 -12.79 0.87 -12.22
CA ILE A 111 -14.22 0.63 -12.44
C ILE A 111 -14.46 0.00 -13.82
N GLY A 112 -13.87 0.56 -14.88
CA GLY A 112 -14.02 0.03 -16.23
C GLY A 112 -13.49 -1.39 -16.38
N ALA A 113 -12.36 -1.70 -15.71
CA ALA A 113 -11.82 -3.06 -15.69
C ALA A 113 -12.76 -4.03 -14.95
N ASN A 114 -13.29 -3.65 -13.78
CA ASN A 114 -14.24 -4.46 -13.02
C ASN A 114 -15.55 -4.65 -13.79
N TRP A 115 -16.04 -3.61 -14.47
CA TRP A 115 -17.23 -3.69 -15.33
C TRP A 115 -17.09 -4.75 -16.41
N ASN A 116 -15.90 -4.94 -16.94
CA ASN A 116 -15.60 -5.97 -17.94
C ASN A 116 -15.19 -7.32 -17.33
N GLY A 117 -15.37 -7.53 -16.03
CA GLY A 117 -15.14 -8.80 -15.36
C GLY A 117 -13.70 -9.05 -14.89
N ALA A 118 -12.81 -8.07 -15.00
CA ALA A 118 -11.51 -8.15 -14.33
C ALA A 118 -11.70 -8.00 -12.80
N ARG A 119 -10.69 -8.36 -12.04
CA ARG A 119 -10.62 -8.03 -10.61
C ARG A 119 -9.58 -6.92 -10.47
N ALA A 120 -10.07 -5.69 -10.32
CA ALA A 120 -9.25 -4.49 -10.31
C ALA A 120 -9.43 -3.69 -9.01
N PHE A 121 -8.37 -2.96 -8.64
CA PHE A 121 -8.39 -2.07 -7.49
C PHE A 121 -7.60 -0.78 -7.78
N THR A 122 -7.77 0.20 -6.89
CA THR A 122 -6.96 1.42 -6.85
C THR A 122 -6.45 1.69 -5.44
N ALA A 123 -5.37 2.46 -5.33
CA ALA A 123 -4.80 2.88 -4.06
C ALA A 123 -4.48 4.36 -4.08
N THR A 124 -4.85 5.05 -3.00
CA THR A 124 -4.63 6.48 -2.85
C THR A 124 -4.48 6.88 -1.37
N SER A 125 -4.52 8.15 -1.07
CA SER A 125 -4.57 8.74 0.27
C SER A 125 -5.70 9.76 0.33
N GLY A 126 -5.95 10.35 1.49
CA GLY A 126 -7.07 11.25 1.74
C GLY A 126 -7.39 12.27 0.64
N PRO A 127 -6.42 13.04 0.12
CA PRO A 127 -6.68 13.96 -0.98
C PRO A 127 -7.26 13.29 -2.22
N GLY A 128 -6.75 12.09 -2.57
CA GLY A 128 -7.27 11.34 -3.71
C GLY A 128 -8.67 10.78 -3.45
N VAL A 129 -8.99 10.35 -2.23
CA VAL A 129 -10.36 9.94 -1.87
C VAL A 129 -11.35 11.06 -2.14
N SER A 130 -11.00 12.30 -1.81
CA SER A 130 -11.83 13.47 -2.11
C SER A 130 -12.07 13.65 -3.60
N LEU A 131 -11.03 13.48 -4.43
CA LEU A 131 -11.15 13.58 -5.89
C LEU A 131 -11.94 12.42 -6.49
N MET A 132 -11.81 11.22 -5.93
CA MET A 132 -12.46 10.00 -6.41
C MET A 132 -13.93 9.89 -6.02
N SER A 133 -14.47 10.78 -5.21
CA SER A 133 -15.80 10.65 -4.61
C SER A 133 -16.93 10.48 -5.63
N GLU A 134 -16.89 11.17 -6.76
CA GLU A 134 -17.89 11.01 -7.82
C GLU A 134 -17.89 9.60 -8.43
N PHE A 135 -16.70 9.07 -8.70
CA PHE A 135 -16.56 7.71 -9.23
C PHE A 135 -16.92 6.62 -8.21
N LEU A 136 -16.71 6.87 -6.91
CA LEU A 136 -17.21 5.98 -5.86
C LEU A 136 -18.75 5.92 -5.90
N GLY A 137 -19.42 7.06 -6.11
CA GLY A 137 -20.86 7.14 -6.32
C GLY A 137 -21.29 6.39 -7.57
N LEU A 138 -20.56 6.51 -8.68
CA LEU A 138 -20.85 5.75 -9.91
C LEU A 138 -20.74 4.23 -9.67
N ALA A 139 -19.67 3.77 -9.02
CA ALA A 139 -19.51 2.35 -8.72
C ALA A 139 -20.66 1.83 -7.83
N TYR A 140 -21.06 2.61 -6.83
CA TYR A 140 -22.18 2.31 -5.95
C TYR A 140 -23.50 2.23 -6.73
N PHE A 141 -23.81 3.22 -7.56
CA PHE A 141 -25.06 3.28 -8.34
C PHE A 141 -25.14 2.19 -9.42
N ALA A 142 -24.02 1.90 -10.07
CA ALA A 142 -23.94 0.90 -11.13
C ALA A 142 -23.71 -0.54 -10.61
N GLU A 143 -23.63 -0.71 -9.28
CA GLU A 143 -23.37 -2.02 -8.63
C GLU A 143 -22.06 -2.68 -9.13
N ILE A 144 -21.03 -1.87 -9.44
CA ILE A 144 -19.73 -2.36 -9.86
C ILE A 144 -18.84 -2.54 -8.62
N PRO A 145 -18.38 -3.76 -8.32
CA PRO A 145 -17.49 -3.99 -7.20
C PRO A 145 -16.18 -3.24 -7.40
N LEU A 146 -15.74 -2.52 -6.37
CA LEU A 146 -14.51 -1.74 -6.39
C LEU A 146 -13.83 -1.82 -5.03
N VAL A 147 -12.53 -2.06 -5.02
CA VAL A 147 -11.69 -1.94 -3.84
C VAL A 147 -10.81 -0.70 -3.99
N LEU A 148 -10.89 0.19 -3.00
CA LEU A 148 -10.05 1.37 -2.88
C LEU A 148 -9.25 1.27 -1.58
N PHE A 149 -7.94 1.26 -1.68
CA PHE A 149 -7.04 1.33 -0.53
C PHE A 149 -6.77 2.80 -0.18
N ASN A 150 -7.36 3.27 0.92
CA ASN A 150 -7.04 4.57 1.49
C ASN A 150 -5.87 4.43 2.47
N ILE A 151 -4.67 4.69 2.00
CA ILE A 151 -3.47 4.67 2.84
C ILE A 151 -3.34 6.03 3.49
N GLN A 152 -3.77 6.11 4.74
CA GLN A 152 -4.05 7.36 5.44
C GLN A 152 -2.79 8.17 5.78
N ARG A 153 -2.94 9.48 5.74
CA ARG A 153 -1.94 10.46 6.16
C ARG A 153 -2.58 11.67 6.82
N GLY A 154 -1.79 12.47 7.51
CA GLY A 154 -2.28 13.70 8.14
C GLY A 154 -2.88 14.69 7.16
N GLY A 155 -4.11 15.12 7.42
CA GLY A 155 -4.86 16.15 6.68
C GLY A 155 -5.20 17.35 7.55
N PRO A 156 -6.07 18.28 7.09
CA PRO A 156 -6.79 18.29 5.80
C PRO A 156 -5.96 18.75 4.60
N SER A 157 -6.58 18.72 3.40
CA SER A 157 -6.00 19.09 2.10
C SER A 157 -4.79 18.19 1.78
N THR A 158 -3.75 18.70 1.13
CA THR A 158 -2.50 17.96 0.87
C THR A 158 -1.89 17.43 2.16
N GLY A 159 -2.07 18.12 3.27
CA GLY A 159 -1.70 17.70 4.61
C GLY A 159 -0.21 17.44 4.78
N MET A 160 0.10 16.38 5.50
CA MET A 160 1.48 15.97 5.82
C MET A 160 1.78 14.59 5.24
N PRO A 161 2.32 14.49 4.00
CA PRO A 161 2.47 13.23 3.26
C PRO A 161 3.24 12.13 3.99
N THR A 162 4.21 12.50 4.84
CA THR A 162 5.05 11.56 5.58
C THR A 162 4.61 11.35 7.04
N ARG A 163 3.45 11.86 7.41
CA ARG A 163 2.89 11.71 8.76
C ARG A 163 1.66 10.82 8.70
N THR A 164 1.81 9.60 9.17
CA THR A 164 0.70 8.67 9.31
C THR A 164 -0.28 9.17 10.37
N GLN A 165 -1.56 9.11 10.03
CA GLN A 165 -2.65 9.49 10.93
C GLN A 165 -3.89 8.71 10.53
N GLN A 166 -4.61 8.16 11.49
CA GLN A 166 -5.93 7.63 11.22
C GLN A 166 -6.92 8.79 11.11
N SER A 167 -7.35 9.07 9.89
CA SER A 167 -8.27 10.15 9.53
C SER A 167 -9.20 9.68 8.41
N ASP A 168 -9.99 10.58 7.85
CA ASP A 168 -10.83 10.33 6.67
C ASP A 168 -11.89 9.22 6.83
N ILE A 169 -12.18 8.78 8.06
CA ILE A 169 -13.12 7.69 8.33
C ILE A 169 -14.53 8.08 7.86
N LEU A 170 -15.01 9.24 8.30
CA LEU A 170 -16.35 9.70 7.94
C LEU A 170 -16.44 10.06 6.46
N SER A 171 -15.42 10.72 5.91
CA SER A 171 -15.38 11.08 4.49
C SER A 171 -15.33 9.85 3.59
N SER A 172 -14.65 8.78 4.01
CA SER A 172 -14.63 7.51 3.28
C SER A 172 -15.94 6.74 3.43
N ALA A 173 -16.52 6.73 4.65
CA ALA A 173 -17.76 6.00 4.92
C ALA A 173 -18.95 6.53 4.12
N TYR A 174 -18.98 7.84 3.88
CA TYR A 174 -20.06 8.54 3.19
C TYR A 174 -19.57 9.26 1.92
N ALA A 175 -18.53 8.71 1.30
CA ALA A 175 -17.99 9.26 0.07
C ALA A 175 -19.05 9.29 -1.05
N SER A 176 -19.12 10.40 -1.79
CA SER A 176 -20.11 10.77 -2.78
C SER A 176 -21.37 11.41 -2.18
N HIS A 177 -22.20 11.97 -3.05
CA HIS A 177 -23.52 12.49 -2.73
C HIS A 177 -24.58 11.38 -2.84
N GLY A 178 -25.84 11.66 -2.51
CA GLY A 178 -26.95 10.71 -2.63
C GLY A 178 -27.03 9.68 -1.50
N ASP A 179 -26.54 10.06 -0.30
CA ASP A 179 -26.65 9.24 0.92
C ASP A 179 -26.02 7.84 0.82
N THR A 180 -24.91 7.73 0.10
CA THR A 180 -24.13 6.50 -0.03
C THR A 180 -23.49 6.08 1.29
N LYS A 181 -23.30 4.78 1.47
CA LYS A 181 -22.52 4.19 2.57
C LYS A 181 -21.54 3.18 2.02
N GLN A 182 -20.26 3.40 2.27
CA GLN A 182 -19.20 2.49 1.83
C GLN A 182 -18.88 1.46 2.93
N ILE A 183 -18.50 0.27 2.53
CA ILE A 183 -17.96 -0.75 3.43
C ILE A 183 -16.53 -0.37 3.77
N LEU A 184 -16.21 -0.29 5.05
CA LEU A 184 -14.86 0.03 5.52
C LEU A 184 -14.25 -1.16 6.24
N LEU A 185 -13.02 -1.50 5.88
CA LEU A 185 -12.19 -2.52 6.54
C LEU A 185 -10.96 -1.85 7.16
N PHE A 186 -10.63 -2.23 8.38
CA PHE A 186 -9.57 -1.62 9.18
C PHE A 186 -8.56 -2.66 9.66
N PRO A 187 -7.58 -3.04 8.83
CA PRO A 187 -6.54 -3.97 9.26
C PRO A 187 -5.67 -3.33 10.36
N SER A 188 -5.39 -4.07 11.42
CA SER A 188 -4.58 -3.62 12.56
C SER A 188 -3.10 -3.94 12.43
N ASP A 189 -2.75 -4.92 11.61
CA ASP A 189 -1.38 -5.37 11.40
C ASP A 189 -1.15 -5.89 9.96
N PRO A 190 0.11 -6.17 9.57
CA PRO A 190 0.39 -6.67 8.22
C PRO A 190 -0.27 -8.00 7.87
N LYS A 191 -0.59 -8.85 8.86
CA LYS A 191 -1.31 -10.09 8.62
C LYS A 191 -2.74 -9.79 8.20
N GLU A 192 -3.43 -8.93 8.94
CA GLU A 192 -4.78 -8.48 8.58
C GLU A 192 -4.80 -7.68 7.27
N CYS A 193 -3.74 -6.89 6.99
CA CYS A 193 -3.58 -6.24 5.69
C CYS A 193 -3.61 -7.26 4.54
N PHE A 194 -2.94 -8.40 4.71
CA PHE A 194 -2.99 -9.49 3.73
C PHE A 194 -4.37 -10.15 3.70
N GLU A 195 -4.90 -10.58 4.85
CA GLU A 195 -6.15 -11.35 4.94
C GLU A 195 -7.37 -10.57 4.44
N MET A 196 -7.46 -9.27 4.75
CA MET A 196 -8.55 -8.41 4.27
C MET A 196 -8.40 -8.00 2.80
N SER A 197 -7.22 -8.19 2.21
CA SER A 197 -6.98 -7.94 0.79
C SER A 197 -7.22 -9.17 -0.08
N VAL A 198 -7.39 -10.36 0.52
CA VAL A 198 -7.78 -11.62 -0.14
C VAL A 198 -9.29 -11.69 -0.29
#